data_9af1fc20efa2c41218883fa1e7b7ef31
#
_entry.id   9af1fc20efa2c41218883fa1e7b7ef31
#
_cell.length_a   1.000
_cell.length_b   1.000
_cell.length_c   1.000
_cell.angle_alpha   90.00
_cell.angle_beta   90.00
_cell.angle_gamma   90.00
#
_symmetry.space_group_name_H-M   'P 1'
#
loop_
_entity.id
_entity.type
_entity.pdbx_description
1 polymer ?
#
loop_
_entity_poly.entity_id
_entity_poly.type
_entity_poly.pdbx_seq_one_letter_code
_entity_poly.pdbx_strand_id
1 'polypeptide(L)'
;MKRVITYGTFDLFHKGHYNILKRAKELGDYLIVGVTGENYDAERGKLSVQDSLAKRIENVKNTGFADEIIVEEYDGQKINDIIKYKADVLVLGLDWKGKFDHLKKYCDVVYLERTKDISSTQLRKENSYIYNYGIVTDTLLSNDVIFDAEYVSGIHIESVYSHDLQLATELCSQLHIDRTFDDYNMFLDSIDIVYINAALNNRYAYVKQALLAKKHVVCDSPMSLDIACVEELYNLAKQQGVVLLDNVSTVYVRTFNQLLSVARGSVIGDILNIKCHLALEDFNTYYDRSWYDALYSMICVIVKVLGEDVHVVNSRNYSKDGFIYNKIEIDYGHCFGEGEITQNLNQSSYLEITGTKGKIIMPHNWWKAAYVEVSLYKEDYVRRYCTNFEGNGFRYLIQVMLQMIKDQELESQRLSPEDSVSIMRLFNQIIKA
;
A
#
# COMPACT_ATOMS: atom_id res chain seq x y z
N MET A 1 12.94 -40.87 7.02
CA MET A 1 11.84 -40.29 6.21
C MET A 1 12.10 -38.79 6.12
N LYS A 2 12.53 -38.34 4.94
CA LYS A 2 12.86 -36.94 4.71
C LYS A 2 11.58 -36.15 4.45
N ARG A 3 11.31 -35.12 5.26
CA ARG A 3 10.10 -34.32 5.19
C ARG A 3 10.34 -33.01 4.47
N VAL A 4 9.51 -32.73 3.50
CA VAL A 4 9.55 -31.50 2.67
C VAL A 4 8.30 -30.68 2.96
N ILE A 5 8.44 -29.38 3.09
CA ILE A 5 7.32 -28.46 3.23
C ILE A 5 7.38 -27.37 2.14
N THR A 6 6.24 -27.05 1.56
CA THR A 6 6.12 -25.97 0.57
C THR A 6 4.83 -25.17 0.81
N TYR A 7 4.80 -23.90 0.34
CA TYR A 7 3.66 -23.00 0.54
C TYR A 7 3.26 -22.32 -0.77
N GLY A 8 1.98 -22.05 -0.90
CA GLY A 8 1.46 -21.30 -2.04
C GLY A 8 -0.02 -20.98 -1.91
N THR A 9 -0.48 -19.98 -2.67
CA THR A 9 -1.92 -19.68 -2.79
C THR A 9 -2.64 -20.75 -3.58
N PHE A 10 -2.00 -21.29 -4.62
CA PHE A 10 -2.54 -22.31 -5.54
C PHE A 10 -3.85 -21.91 -6.21
N ASP A 11 -4.03 -20.61 -6.43
CA ASP A 11 -5.19 -20.03 -7.11
C ASP A 11 -5.15 -20.34 -8.61
N LEU A 12 -6.33 -20.61 -9.23
CA LEU A 12 -6.43 -21.01 -10.63
C LEU A 12 -5.40 -22.09 -10.97
N PHE A 13 -5.51 -23.21 -10.32
CA PHE A 13 -4.49 -24.27 -10.33
C PHE A 13 -4.03 -24.64 -11.75
N HIS A 14 -2.74 -24.53 -12.02
CA HIS A 14 -2.16 -24.69 -13.35
C HIS A 14 -0.90 -25.55 -13.33
N LYS A 15 -0.34 -25.85 -14.53
CA LYS A 15 0.86 -26.69 -14.70
C LYS A 15 2.07 -26.21 -13.89
N GLY A 16 2.22 -24.89 -13.65
CA GLY A 16 3.27 -24.36 -12.78
C GLY A 16 3.13 -24.83 -11.34
N HIS A 17 1.91 -24.80 -10.80
CA HIS A 17 1.61 -25.33 -9.46
C HIS A 17 1.82 -26.85 -9.39
N TYR A 18 1.39 -27.58 -10.41
CA TYR A 18 1.63 -29.01 -10.52
C TYR A 18 3.11 -29.35 -10.50
N ASN A 19 3.92 -28.63 -11.29
CA ASN A 19 5.35 -28.85 -11.39
C ASN A 19 6.12 -28.54 -10.11
N ILE A 20 5.77 -27.44 -9.39
CA ILE A 20 6.44 -27.14 -8.11
C ILE A 20 6.12 -28.20 -7.06
N LEU A 21 4.87 -28.70 -6.99
CA LEU A 21 4.49 -29.77 -6.06
C LEU A 21 5.20 -31.07 -6.39
N LYS A 22 5.26 -31.46 -7.68
CA LYS A 22 5.99 -32.64 -8.15
C LYS A 22 7.46 -32.57 -7.76
N ARG A 23 8.13 -31.47 -8.09
CA ARG A 23 9.56 -31.27 -7.80
C ARG A 23 9.84 -31.17 -6.30
N ALA A 24 8.91 -30.60 -5.51
CA ALA A 24 9.01 -30.61 -4.05
C ALA A 24 8.90 -32.04 -3.49
N LYS A 25 8.00 -32.86 -4.02
CA LYS A 25 7.85 -34.27 -3.63
C LYS A 25 9.10 -35.09 -3.94
N GLU A 26 9.78 -34.81 -5.05
CA GLU A 26 11.03 -35.50 -5.46
C GLU A 26 12.21 -35.22 -4.50
N LEU A 27 12.12 -34.18 -3.63
CA LEU A 27 13.18 -33.83 -2.67
C LEU A 27 13.09 -34.59 -1.34
N GLY A 28 12.02 -35.38 -1.10
CA GLY A 28 11.85 -36.16 0.11
C GLY A 28 10.75 -37.20 0.04
N ASP A 29 10.59 -37.92 1.15
CA ASP A 29 9.64 -39.02 1.25
C ASP A 29 8.22 -38.56 1.58
N TYR A 30 8.10 -37.45 2.28
CA TYR A 30 6.83 -36.89 2.80
C TYR A 30 6.73 -35.42 2.48
N LEU A 31 5.68 -35.02 1.75
CA LEU A 31 5.42 -33.64 1.34
C LEU A 31 4.25 -33.05 2.11
N ILE A 32 4.52 -31.95 2.80
CA ILE A 32 3.53 -31.10 3.47
C ILE A 32 3.30 -29.88 2.60
N VAL A 33 2.03 -29.57 2.29
CA VAL A 33 1.68 -28.42 1.45
C VAL A 33 0.84 -27.44 2.25
N GLY A 34 1.37 -26.24 2.50
CA GLY A 34 0.66 -25.13 3.09
C GLY A 34 -0.12 -24.36 2.00
N VAL A 35 -1.44 -24.39 2.07
CA VAL A 35 -2.32 -23.56 1.22
C VAL A 35 -2.65 -22.29 1.97
N THR A 36 -2.38 -21.14 1.38
CA THR A 36 -2.60 -19.84 2.06
C THR A 36 -4.10 -19.60 2.28
N GLY A 37 -4.47 -19.24 3.51
CA GLY A 37 -5.85 -18.94 3.90
C GLY A 37 -6.37 -17.66 3.25
N GLU A 38 -7.68 -17.53 3.10
CA GLU A 38 -8.32 -16.37 2.44
C GLU A 38 -8.02 -15.06 3.18
N ASN A 39 -8.10 -15.07 4.51
CA ASN A 39 -7.77 -13.90 5.32
C ASN A 39 -6.30 -13.51 5.20
N TYR A 40 -5.40 -14.47 5.21
CA TYR A 40 -3.97 -14.24 5.09
C TYR A 40 -3.58 -13.82 3.67
N ASP A 41 -4.20 -14.36 2.62
CA ASP A 41 -4.04 -13.87 1.25
C ASP A 41 -4.47 -12.40 1.15
N ALA A 42 -5.61 -12.04 1.75
CA ALA A 42 -6.09 -10.66 1.82
C ALA A 42 -5.14 -9.75 2.62
N GLU A 43 -4.59 -10.24 3.74
CA GLU A 43 -3.58 -9.52 4.54
C GLU A 43 -2.30 -9.25 3.78
N ARG A 44 -1.89 -10.17 2.92
CA ARG A 44 -0.71 -10.04 2.05
C ARG A 44 -0.96 -9.24 0.78
N GLY A 45 -2.17 -8.71 0.62
CA GLY A 45 -2.52 -7.93 -0.54
C GLY A 45 -2.94 -8.72 -1.78
N LYS A 46 -3.26 -10.03 -1.63
CA LYS A 46 -3.82 -10.85 -2.71
C LYS A 46 -5.34 -10.92 -2.61
N LEU A 47 -6.02 -9.81 -2.92
CA LEU A 47 -7.49 -9.72 -2.86
C LEU A 47 -8.23 -10.37 -4.04
N SER A 48 -7.52 -10.74 -5.10
CA SER A 48 -8.10 -11.30 -6.32
C SER A 48 -7.92 -12.81 -6.46
N VAL A 49 -7.87 -13.53 -5.34
CA VAL A 49 -7.91 -14.98 -5.33
C VAL A 49 -9.32 -15.40 -5.79
N GLN A 50 -9.40 -16.14 -6.89
CA GLN A 50 -10.69 -16.52 -7.52
C GLN A 50 -11.24 -17.82 -6.96
N ASP A 51 -10.37 -18.81 -6.75
CA ASP A 51 -10.78 -20.10 -6.20
C ASP A 51 -10.91 -19.99 -4.68
N SER A 52 -12.01 -20.46 -4.12
CA SER A 52 -12.16 -20.59 -2.66
C SER A 52 -11.06 -21.46 -2.06
N LEU A 53 -10.74 -21.25 -0.78
CA LEU A 53 -9.74 -22.06 -0.07
C LEU A 53 -10.02 -23.55 -0.21
N ALA A 54 -11.30 -23.95 -0.09
CA ALA A 54 -11.72 -25.34 -0.26
C ALA A 54 -11.37 -25.89 -1.65
N LYS A 55 -11.60 -25.08 -2.72
CA LYS A 55 -11.26 -25.46 -4.10
C LYS A 55 -9.75 -25.57 -4.31
N ARG A 56 -8.98 -24.65 -3.74
CA ARG A 56 -7.52 -24.67 -3.83
C ARG A 56 -6.90 -25.88 -3.11
N ILE A 57 -7.44 -26.24 -1.95
CA ILE A 57 -7.07 -27.47 -1.22
C ILE A 57 -7.43 -28.71 -2.04
N GLU A 58 -8.62 -28.78 -2.62
CA GLU A 58 -9.04 -29.89 -3.49
C GLU A 58 -8.11 -30.05 -4.69
N ASN A 59 -7.74 -28.95 -5.35
CA ASN A 59 -6.82 -28.97 -6.48
C ASN A 59 -5.44 -29.53 -6.09
N VAL A 60 -4.89 -29.11 -4.94
CA VAL A 60 -3.63 -29.65 -4.41
C VAL A 60 -3.75 -31.13 -4.10
N LYS A 61 -4.85 -31.54 -3.42
CA LYS A 61 -5.11 -32.96 -3.09
C LYS A 61 -5.20 -33.83 -4.33
N ASN A 62 -5.84 -33.36 -5.37
CA ASN A 62 -6.04 -34.10 -6.62
C ASN A 62 -4.74 -34.34 -7.39
N THR A 63 -3.64 -33.65 -7.08
CA THR A 63 -2.31 -33.95 -7.67
C THR A 63 -1.73 -35.26 -7.17
N GLY A 64 -2.13 -35.73 -5.99
CA GLY A 64 -1.60 -36.93 -5.35
C GLY A 64 -0.17 -36.78 -4.80
N PHE A 65 0.44 -35.57 -4.83
CA PHE A 65 1.81 -35.34 -4.34
C PHE A 65 1.85 -35.01 -2.85
N ALA A 66 0.83 -34.31 -2.32
CA ALA A 66 0.77 -33.91 -0.93
C ALA A 66 0.39 -35.10 -0.04
N ASP A 67 1.23 -35.43 0.92
CA ASP A 67 0.92 -36.40 1.98
C ASP A 67 0.11 -35.74 3.10
N GLU A 68 0.34 -34.44 3.33
CA GLU A 68 -0.39 -33.64 4.29
C GLU A 68 -0.64 -32.23 3.71
N ILE A 69 -1.84 -31.70 3.97
CA ILE A 69 -2.20 -30.34 3.54
C ILE A 69 -2.59 -29.53 4.79
N ILE A 70 -1.98 -28.39 4.94
CA ILE A 70 -2.22 -27.45 6.05
C ILE A 70 -2.66 -26.10 5.49
N VAL A 71 -3.27 -25.26 6.32
CA VAL A 71 -3.63 -23.89 5.95
C VAL A 71 -2.62 -22.94 6.58
N GLU A 72 -2.09 -22.02 5.75
CA GLU A 72 -1.24 -20.94 6.21
C GLU A 72 -2.11 -19.72 6.53
N GLU A 73 -2.21 -19.33 7.81
CA GLU A 73 -3.16 -18.34 8.29
C GLU A 73 -2.52 -17.02 8.77
N TYR A 74 -1.19 -17.02 9.01
CA TYR A 74 -0.49 -15.84 9.55
C TYR A 74 0.98 -15.78 9.15
N ASP A 75 1.54 -14.58 9.17
CA ASP A 75 2.98 -14.39 8.92
C ASP A 75 3.83 -14.99 10.04
N GLY A 76 4.95 -15.63 9.64
CA GLY A 76 5.82 -16.37 10.57
C GLY A 76 5.37 -17.80 10.87
N GLN A 77 4.22 -18.26 10.40
CA GLN A 77 3.74 -19.65 10.58
C GLN A 77 4.75 -20.67 10.06
N LYS A 78 5.47 -20.36 8.99
CA LYS A 78 6.49 -21.26 8.40
C LYS A 78 7.50 -21.78 9.42
N ILE A 79 7.95 -20.94 10.37
CA ILE A 79 8.88 -21.35 11.43
C ILE A 79 8.23 -22.38 12.32
N ASN A 80 7.00 -22.11 12.77
CA ASN A 80 6.25 -22.98 13.66
C ASN A 80 5.97 -24.33 13.01
N ASP A 81 5.61 -24.31 11.72
CA ASP A 81 5.32 -25.52 10.95
C ASP A 81 6.59 -26.34 10.67
N ILE A 82 7.72 -25.71 10.32
CA ILE A 82 9.01 -26.39 10.17
C ILE A 82 9.37 -27.16 11.44
N ILE A 83 9.21 -26.53 12.61
CA ILE A 83 9.51 -27.15 13.92
C ILE A 83 8.48 -28.24 14.24
N LYS A 84 7.18 -27.93 14.10
CA LYS A 84 6.07 -28.85 14.43
C LYS A 84 6.14 -30.14 13.60
N TYR A 85 6.32 -30.00 12.31
CA TYR A 85 6.35 -31.12 11.37
C TYR A 85 7.73 -31.75 11.20
N LYS A 86 8.75 -31.14 11.84
CA LYS A 86 10.17 -31.56 11.70
C LYS A 86 10.56 -31.63 10.22
N ALA A 87 10.27 -30.55 9.50
CA ALA A 87 10.59 -30.48 8.09
C ALA A 87 12.11 -30.36 7.88
N ASP A 88 12.66 -31.20 7.03
CA ASP A 88 14.07 -31.20 6.66
C ASP A 88 14.37 -30.17 5.57
N VAL A 89 13.37 -29.91 4.69
CA VAL A 89 13.52 -29.03 3.54
C VAL A 89 12.30 -28.14 3.38
N LEU A 90 12.52 -26.82 3.28
CA LEU A 90 11.53 -25.83 2.82
C LEU A 90 11.77 -25.57 1.33
N VAL A 91 10.72 -25.76 0.51
CA VAL A 91 10.76 -25.51 -0.94
C VAL A 91 9.93 -24.30 -1.28
N LEU A 92 10.49 -23.37 -2.04
CA LEU A 92 9.83 -22.14 -2.50
C LEU A 92 10.13 -21.89 -3.99
N GLY A 93 9.34 -21.05 -4.64
CA GLY A 93 9.67 -20.56 -5.98
C GLY A 93 10.87 -19.61 -5.97
N LEU A 94 11.56 -19.49 -7.10
CA LEU A 94 12.75 -18.64 -7.24
C LEU A 94 12.46 -17.15 -6.95
N ASP A 95 11.22 -16.70 -7.15
CA ASP A 95 10.74 -15.34 -6.85
C ASP A 95 10.96 -14.94 -5.38
N TRP A 96 11.13 -15.93 -4.50
CA TRP A 96 11.36 -15.77 -3.07
C TRP A 96 12.82 -15.88 -2.68
N LYS A 97 13.73 -15.96 -3.66
CA LYS A 97 15.16 -16.16 -3.40
C LYS A 97 15.71 -15.11 -2.44
N GLY A 98 16.34 -15.57 -1.38
CA GLY A 98 16.92 -14.72 -0.33
C GLY A 98 15.95 -14.28 0.77
N LYS A 99 14.65 -14.12 0.50
CA LYS A 99 13.67 -13.62 1.48
C LYS A 99 13.49 -14.56 2.68
N PHE A 100 13.66 -15.86 2.47
CA PHE A 100 13.51 -16.89 3.52
C PHE A 100 14.83 -17.53 3.94
N ASP A 101 15.96 -16.93 3.62
CA ASP A 101 17.29 -17.46 3.98
C ASP A 101 17.53 -17.51 5.48
N HIS A 102 16.84 -16.68 6.25
CA HIS A 102 16.85 -16.73 7.71
C HIS A 102 16.31 -18.05 8.28
N LEU A 103 15.54 -18.83 7.51
CA LEU A 103 15.01 -20.13 7.89
C LEU A 103 16.02 -21.27 7.72
N LYS A 104 17.16 -21.03 7.04
CA LYS A 104 18.25 -22.01 6.89
C LYS A 104 18.82 -22.51 8.22
N LYS A 105 18.60 -21.80 9.32
CA LYS A 105 18.97 -22.27 10.67
C LYS A 105 18.06 -23.37 11.23
N TYR A 106 16.92 -23.63 10.57
CA TYR A 106 15.94 -24.65 11.01
C TYR A 106 15.83 -25.82 10.05
N CYS A 107 16.00 -25.60 8.74
CA CYS A 107 15.93 -26.62 7.69
C CYS A 107 16.68 -26.16 6.43
N ASP A 108 16.87 -27.04 5.47
CA ASP A 108 17.38 -26.67 4.14
C ASP A 108 16.33 -25.82 3.41
N VAL A 109 16.75 -24.72 2.76
CA VAL A 109 15.87 -23.86 1.95
C VAL A 109 16.26 -23.99 0.50
N VAL A 110 15.34 -24.49 -0.32
CA VAL A 110 15.53 -24.74 -1.76
C VAL A 110 14.60 -23.85 -2.57
N TYR A 111 15.16 -23.09 -3.51
CA TYR A 111 14.42 -22.27 -4.45
C TYR A 111 14.35 -22.93 -5.82
N LEU A 112 13.14 -23.22 -6.29
CA LEU A 112 12.90 -23.88 -7.56
C LEU A 112 12.65 -22.86 -8.68
N GLU A 113 13.30 -23.05 -9.82
CA GLU A 113 13.06 -22.22 -11.01
C GLU A 113 11.62 -22.33 -11.50
N ARG A 114 11.09 -21.19 -12.00
CA ARG A 114 9.78 -21.16 -12.63
C ARG A 114 9.71 -22.09 -13.84
N THR A 115 8.56 -22.73 -13.99
CA THR A 115 8.22 -23.38 -15.26
C THR A 115 7.98 -22.28 -16.30
N LYS A 116 8.77 -22.26 -17.39
CA LYS A 116 8.62 -21.29 -18.48
C LYS A 116 7.21 -21.41 -19.08
N ASP A 117 6.66 -20.28 -19.50
CA ASP A 117 5.43 -20.12 -20.29
C ASP A 117 4.07 -20.38 -19.60
N ILE A 118 3.99 -20.47 -18.26
CA ILE A 118 2.69 -20.54 -17.58
C ILE A 118 2.77 -19.85 -16.22
N SER A 119 1.96 -18.83 -16.03
CA SER A 119 1.77 -18.18 -14.73
C SER A 119 0.26 -18.02 -14.43
N SER A 120 -0.09 -17.97 -13.14
CA SER A 120 -1.46 -17.61 -12.70
C SER A 120 -1.91 -16.28 -13.32
N THR A 121 -0.98 -15.38 -13.59
CA THR A 121 -1.21 -14.10 -14.28
C THR A 121 -1.68 -14.32 -15.72
N GLN A 122 -1.14 -15.31 -16.43
CA GLN A 122 -1.53 -15.61 -17.81
C GLN A 122 -2.91 -16.28 -17.88
N LEU A 123 -3.24 -17.16 -16.93
CA LEU A 123 -4.56 -17.78 -16.81
C LEU A 123 -5.65 -16.81 -16.32
N ARG A 124 -5.28 -15.82 -15.51
CA ARG A 124 -6.18 -14.72 -15.16
C ARG A 124 -6.52 -13.86 -16.36
N LYS A 125 -5.59 -13.68 -17.31
CA LYS A 125 -5.85 -13.00 -18.60
C LYS A 125 -6.98 -13.69 -19.41
N GLU A 126 -7.13 -14.99 -19.25
CA GLU A 126 -8.17 -15.78 -19.96
C GLU A 126 -9.52 -15.79 -19.24
N ASN A 127 -9.57 -15.55 -17.89
CA ASN A 127 -10.76 -15.70 -17.07
C ASN A 127 -11.18 -14.46 -16.25
N SER A 128 -10.37 -13.38 -16.22
CA SER A 128 -10.67 -12.12 -15.53
C SER A 128 -10.13 -10.95 -16.33
N TYR A 129 -10.84 -9.84 -16.30
CA TYR A 129 -10.34 -8.60 -16.91
C TYR A 129 -9.08 -8.14 -16.16
N ILE A 130 -7.96 -8.00 -16.87
CA ILE A 130 -6.73 -7.42 -16.35
C ILE A 130 -6.62 -6.01 -16.89
N TYR A 131 -6.58 -5.05 -15.97
CA TYR A 131 -6.44 -3.65 -16.32
C TYR A 131 -5.00 -3.32 -16.71
N ASN A 132 -4.82 -2.68 -17.85
CA ASN A 132 -3.54 -2.11 -18.25
C ASN A 132 -3.26 -0.89 -17.39
N TYR A 133 -2.17 -0.94 -16.64
CA TYR A 133 -1.76 0.08 -15.70
C TYR A 133 -0.61 0.90 -16.29
N GLY A 134 -0.80 2.21 -16.38
CA GLY A 134 0.22 3.14 -16.86
C GLY A 134 0.79 3.99 -15.73
N ILE A 135 2.03 4.44 -15.89
CA ILE A 135 2.71 5.30 -14.93
C ILE A 135 3.12 6.60 -15.64
N VAL A 136 2.74 7.73 -15.04
CA VAL A 136 3.24 9.07 -15.42
C VAL A 136 4.22 9.51 -14.35
N THR A 137 5.43 9.89 -14.73
CA THR A 137 6.43 10.37 -13.78
C THR A 137 7.35 11.44 -14.37
N ASP A 138 7.70 12.42 -13.55
CA ASP A 138 8.70 13.44 -13.84
C ASP A 138 10.01 13.20 -13.06
N THR A 139 10.09 12.14 -12.25
CA THR A 139 11.24 11.79 -11.41
C THR A 139 11.49 10.28 -11.43
N LEU A 140 12.70 9.87 -11.04
CA LEU A 140 12.98 8.45 -10.79
C LEU A 140 12.07 7.96 -9.67
N LEU A 141 11.20 7.01 -10.00
CA LEU A 141 10.39 6.31 -8.99
C LEU A 141 11.30 5.39 -8.17
N SER A 142 11.03 5.30 -6.89
CA SER A 142 11.62 4.22 -6.12
C SER A 142 11.09 2.88 -6.61
N ASN A 143 11.97 1.88 -6.73
CA ASN A 143 11.58 0.53 -7.12
C ASN A 143 10.44 -0.03 -6.25
N ASP A 144 10.33 0.43 -5.01
CA ASP A 144 9.33 -0.04 -4.04
C ASP A 144 7.87 0.23 -4.45
N VAL A 145 7.58 1.37 -5.11
CA VAL A 145 6.22 1.69 -5.59
C VAL A 145 5.78 0.72 -6.67
N ILE A 146 6.71 0.39 -7.53
CA ILE A 146 6.47 -0.48 -8.67
C ILE A 146 6.35 -1.91 -8.20
N PHE A 147 7.25 -2.35 -7.30
CA PHE A 147 7.11 -3.65 -6.66
C PHE A 147 5.76 -3.78 -5.95
N ASP A 148 5.28 -2.73 -5.28
CA ASP A 148 3.96 -2.76 -4.67
C ASP A 148 2.84 -2.97 -5.71
N ALA A 149 2.94 -2.33 -6.87
CA ALA A 149 1.96 -2.50 -7.95
C ALA A 149 2.05 -3.91 -8.59
N GLU A 150 3.24 -4.46 -8.79
CA GLU A 150 3.44 -5.81 -9.34
C GLU A 150 2.84 -6.92 -8.45
N TYR A 151 2.77 -6.70 -7.14
CA TYR A 151 2.13 -7.65 -6.21
C TYR A 151 0.61 -7.62 -6.26
N VAL A 152 0.00 -6.64 -6.93
CA VAL A 152 -1.45 -6.57 -7.07
C VAL A 152 -1.92 -7.40 -8.24
N SER A 153 -2.76 -8.40 -7.97
CA SER A 153 -3.40 -9.17 -9.03
C SER A 153 -4.53 -8.36 -9.67
N GLY A 154 -4.69 -8.48 -10.99
CA GLY A 154 -5.74 -7.77 -11.74
C GLY A 154 -5.25 -6.53 -12.47
N ILE A 155 -3.95 -6.18 -12.33
CA ILE A 155 -3.30 -5.17 -13.16
C ILE A 155 -2.09 -5.76 -13.88
N HIS A 156 -1.75 -5.14 -15.01
CA HIS A 156 -0.50 -5.34 -15.75
C HIS A 156 0.11 -3.97 -15.99
N ILE A 157 1.37 -3.77 -15.56
CA ILE A 157 2.08 -2.53 -15.83
C ILE A 157 2.45 -2.52 -17.31
N GLU A 158 1.71 -1.73 -18.09
CA GLU A 158 1.79 -1.73 -19.56
C GLU A 158 2.82 -0.76 -20.08
N SER A 159 2.90 0.45 -19.50
CA SER A 159 3.70 1.53 -20.06
C SER A 159 4.04 2.63 -19.05
N VAL A 160 5.09 3.38 -19.38
CA VAL A 160 5.52 4.59 -18.66
C VAL A 160 5.46 5.77 -19.61
N TYR A 161 4.99 6.92 -19.11
CA TYR A 161 5.07 8.21 -19.77
C TYR A 161 5.87 9.21 -18.92
N SER A 162 6.75 9.96 -19.56
CA SER A 162 7.40 11.14 -19.01
C SER A 162 7.66 12.14 -20.14
N HIS A 163 7.66 13.43 -19.80
CA HIS A 163 8.18 14.45 -20.72
C HIS A 163 9.67 14.27 -21.03
N ASP A 164 10.41 13.66 -20.08
CA ASP A 164 11.79 13.24 -20.28
C ASP A 164 11.79 11.79 -20.77
N LEU A 165 11.95 11.62 -22.08
CA LEU A 165 11.99 10.31 -22.72
C LEU A 165 13.17 9.45 -22.23
N GLN A 166 14.29 10.07 -21.82
CA GLN A 166 15.43 9.34 -21.29
C GLN A 166 15.06 8.72 -19.91
N LEU A 167 14.41 9.50 -19.05
CA LEU A 167 13.88 9.03 -17.77
C LEU A 167 12.88 7.88 -17.96
N ALA A 168 11.92 8.03 -18.89
CA ALA A 168 10.95 6.98 -19.17
C ALA A 168 11.61 5.69 -19.67
N THR A 169 12.61 5.81 -20.55
CA THR A 169 13.36 4.67 -21.09
C THR A 169 14.18 3.95 -20.00
N GLU A 170 14.81 4.71 -19.11
CA GLU A 170 15.57 4.16 -17.97
C GLU A 170 14.65 3.39 -17.04
N LEU A 171 13.51 3.95 -16.67
CA LEU A 171 12.49 3.28 -15.85
C LEU A 171 11.96 2.01 -16.52
N CYS A 172 11.61 2.07 -17.80
CA CYS A 172 11.16 0.89 -18.55
C CYS A 172 12.21 -0.23 -18.52
N SER A 173 13.49 0.11 -18.66
CA SER A 173 14.58 -0.86 -18.59
C SER A 173 14.72 -1.49 -17.20
N GLN A 174 14.61 -0.69 -16.13
CA GLN A 174 14.69 -1.17 -14.75
C GLN A 174 13.52 -2.10 -14.39
N LEU A 175 12.34 -1.82 -14.93
CA LEU A 175 11.08 -2.47 -14.59
C LEU A 175 10.66 -3.57 -15.56
N HIS A 176 11.48 -3.83 -16.58
CA HIS A 176 11.13 -4.77 -17.65
C HIS A 176 9.79 -4.46 -18.32
N ILE A 177 9.48 -3.16 -18.47
CA ILE A 177 8.30 -2.66 -19.19
C ILE A 177 8.70 -2.39 -20.64
N ASP A 178 7.92 -2.91 -21.60
CA ASP A 178 8.31 -2.88 -23.01
C ASP A 178 7.94 -1.57 -23.72
N ARG A 179 7.09 -0.72 -23.08
CA ARG A 179 6.50 0.44 -23.76
C ARG A 179 6.73 1.75 -23.03
N THR A 180 7.23 2.73 -23.78
CA THR A 180 7.25 4.15 -23.41
C THR A 180 6.63 4.99 -24.52
N PHE A 181 6.10 6.15 -24.20
CA PHE A 181 5.45 7.06 -25.12
C PHE A 181 6.01 8.47 -24.93
N ASP A 182 6.07 9.22 -26.04
CA ASP A 182 6.37 10.64 -26.10
C ASP A 182 5.10 11.51 -26.25
N ASP A 183 3.98 10.89 -26.64
CA ASP A 183 2.66 11.53 -26.72
C ASP A 183 1.75 11.00 -25.62
N TYR A 184 1.20 11.92 -24.83
CA TYR A 184 0.36 11.57 -23.68
C TYR A 184 -0.97 10.93 -24.07
N ASN A 185 -1.57 11.33 -25.21
CA ASN A 185 -2.82 10.73 -25.65
C ASN A 185 -2.62 9.30 -26.13
N MET A 186 -1.52 9.03 -26.86
CA MET A 186 -1.16 7.67 -27.26
C MET A 186 -0.89 6.78 -26.05
N PHE A 187 -0.24 7.31 -25.01
CA PHE A 187 -0.07 6.62 -23.72
C PHE A 187 -1.43 6.30 -23.09
N LEU A 188 -2.33 7.29 -22.98
CA LEU A 188 -3.66 7.08 -22.40
C LEU A 188 -4.46 6.02 -23.16
N ASP A 189 -4.35 5.97 -24.51
CA ASP A 189 -5.05 4.97 -25.30
C ASP A 189 -4.60 3.51 -25.01
N SER A 190 -3.38 3.34 -24.49
CA SER A 190 -2.82 2.03 -24.19
C SER A 190 -3.21 1.44 -22.83
N ILE A 191 -3.81 2.23 -21.93
CA ILE A 191 -4.03 1.89 -20.54
C ILE A 191 -5.50 2.01 -20.12
N ASP A 192 -5.84 1.44 -18.97
CA ASP A 192 -7.15 1.56 -18.31
C ASP A 192 -7.07 2.38 -17.03
N ILE A 193 -5.96 2.24 -16.30
CA ILE A 193 -5.67 2.91 -15.03
C ILE A 193 -4.34 3.65 -15.16
N VAL A 194 -4.26 4.86 -14.62
CA VAL A 194 -3.01 5.62 -14.56
C VAL A 194 -2.65 6.02 -13.13
N TYR A 195 -1.38 5.84 -12.80
CA TYR A 195 -0.76 6.45 -11.63
C TYR A 195 0.03 7.70 -12.06
N ILE A 196 -0.26 8.82 -11.43
CA ILE A 196 0.36 10.11 -11.72
C ILE A 196 1.26 10.51 -10.55
N ASN A 197 2.57 10.30 -10.74
CA ASN A 197 3.66 10.77 -9.90
C ASN A 197 4.41 11.88 -10.65
N ALA A 198 3.84 13.06 -10.70
CA ALA A 198 4.38 14.19 -11.42
C ALA A 198 4.68 15.36 -10.49
N ALA A 199 5.45 16.32 -10.99
CA ALA A 199 5.64 17.58 -10.30
C ALA A 199 4.29 18.26 -10.05
N LEU A 200 4.11 18.89 -8.89
CA LEU A 200 2.82 19.40 -8.40
C LEU A 200 2.10 20.31 -9.41
N ASN A 201 2.84 21.13 -10.14
CA ASN A 201 2.29 22.03 -11.16
C ASN A 201 1.74 21.32 -12.40
N ASN A 202 2.12 20.07 -12.63
CA ASN A 202 1.68 19.28 -13.80
C ASN A 202 0.53 18.33 -13.45
N ARG A 203 0.34 17.96 -12.17
CA ARG A 203 -0.65 16.95 -11.71
C ARG A 203 -2.06 17.22 -12.23
N TYR A 204 -2.56 18.45 -12.02
CA TYR A 204 -3.90 18.81 -12.46
C TYR A 204 -4.13 18.57 -13.95
N ALA A 205 -3.19 18.98 -14.80
CA ALA A 205 -3.32 18.84 -16.26
C ALA A 205 -3.34 17.36 -16.68
N TYR A 206 -2.46 16.54 -16.12
CA TYR A 206 -2.43 15.11 -16.39
C TYR A 206 -3.69 14.40 -15.92
N VAL A 207 -4.12 14.68 -14.68
CA VAL A 207 -5.35 14.08 -14.12
C VAL A 207 -6.55 14.46 -15.01
N LYS A 208 -6.72 15.73 -15.34
CA LYS A 208 -7.84 16.21 -16.15
C LYS A 208 -7.91 15.52 -17.52
N GLN A 209 -6.78 15.41 -18.22
CA GLN A 209 -6.72 14.72 -19.51
C GLN A 209 -7.03 13.23 -19.39
N ALA A 210 -6.51 12.55 -18.35
CA ALA A 210 -6.79 11.13 -18.11
C ALA A 210 -8.28 10.89 -17.82
N LEU A 211 -8.92 11.74 -17.01
CA LEU A 211 -10.35 11.66 -16.72
C LEU A 211 -11.20 11.89 -17.98
N LEU A 212 -10.83 12.87 -18.83
CA LEU A 212 -11.50 13.12 -20.12
C LEU A 212 -11.36 11.93 -21.09
N ALA A 213 -10.23 11.22 -21.03
CA ALA A 213 -9.99 9.97 -21.76
C ALA A 213 -10.66 8.74 -21.08
N LYS A 214 -11.48 8.96 -20.03
CA LYS A 214 -12.20 7.93 -19.27
C LYS A 214 -11.27 6.88 -18.63
N LYS A 215 -10.10 7.32 -18.12
CA LYS A 215 -9.19 6.45 -17.39
C LYS A 215 -9.42 6.59 -15.90
N HIS A 216 -9.27 5.49 -15.16
CA HIS A 216 -9.22 5.52 -13.69
C HIS A 216 -7.88 6.11 -13.27
N VAL A 217 -7.88 6.96 -12.24
CA VAL A 217 -6.69 7.73 -11.86
C VAL A 217 -6.35 7.57 -10.40
N VAL A 218 -5.08 7.29 -10.12
CA VAL A 218 -4.42 7.52 -8.83
C VAL A 218 -3.45 8.66 -9.02
N CYS A 219 -3.50 9.68 -8.19
CA CYS A 219 -2.57 10.80 -8.27
C CYS A 219 -1.93 11.09 -6.92
N ASP A 220 -0.65 11.43 -6.92
CA ASP A 220 0.01 11.95 -5.72
C ASP A 220 -0.68 13.22 -5.24
N SER A 221 -0.72 13.40 -3.93
CA SER A 221 -1.45 14.47 -3.26
C SER A 221 -0.50 15.55 -2.73
N PRO A 222 -0.92 16.82 -2.85
CA PRO A 222 -2.17 17.32 -3.43
C PRO A 222 -2.17 17.28 -4.96
N MET A 223 -3.33 17.04 -5.57
CA MET A 223 -3.48 17.07 -7.05
C MET A 223 -3.35 18.47 -7.63
N SER A 224 -3.64 19.50 -6.83
CA SER A 224 -3.51 20.93 -7.15
C SER A 224 -3.43 21.73 -5.84
N LEU A 225 -2.83 22.92 -5.88
CA LEU A 225 -2.91 23.90 -4.76
C LEU A 225 -4.23 24.71 -4.80
N ASP A 226 -4.97 24.68 -5.89
CA ASP A 226 -6.26 25.34 -6.02
C ASP A 226 -7.41 24.36 -5.72
N ILE A 227 -8.20 24.68 -4.70
CA ILE A 227 -9.36 23.89 -4.28
C ILE A 227 -10.37 23.73 -5.41
N ALA A 228 -10.62 24.80 -6.20
CA ALA A 228 -11.56 24.74 -7.31
C ALA A 228 -11.12 23.72 -8.38
N CYS A 229 -9.81 23.58 -8.60
CA CYS A 229 -9.25 22.54 -9.47
C CYS A 229 -9.51 21.16 -8.92
N VAL A 230 -9.34 20.94 -7.61
CA VAL A 230 -9.58 19.63 -6.98
C VAL A 230 -11.06 19.26 -7.04
N GLU A 231 -11.96 20.19 -6.74
CA GLU A 231 -13.42 20.02 -6.87
C GLU A 231 -13.81 19.69 -8.33
N GLU A 232 -13.24 20.40 -9.30
CA GLU A 232 -13.45 20.14 -10.73
C GLU A 232 -13.05 18.72 -11.12
N LEU A 233 -11.87 18.24 -10.66
CA LEU A 233 -11.38 16.90 -10.99
C LEU A 233 -12.30 15.80 -10.44
N TYR A 234 -12.77 15.90 -9.22
CA TYR A 234 -13.72 14.92 -8.65
C TYR A 234 -15.07 14.95 -9.36
N ASN A 235 -15.59 16.15 -9.68
CA ASN A 235 -16.82 16.28 -10.45
C ASN A 235 -16.67 15.69 -11.85
N LEU A 236 -15.52 15.90 -12.50
CA LEU A 236 -15.22 15.34 -13.81
C LEU A 236 -15.12 13.80 -13.76
N ALA A 237 -14.44 13.24 -12.76
CA ALA A 237 -14.35 11.80 -12.55
C ALA A 237 -15.75 11.17 -12.42
N LYS A 238 -16.62 11.78 -11.61
CA LYS A 238 -18.02 11.36 -11.45
C LYS A 238 -18.81 11.45 -12.77
N GLN A 239 -18.65 12.53 -13.54
CA GLN A 239 -19.31 12.70 -14.83
C GLN A 239 -18.85 11.67 -15.87
N GLN A 240 -17.56 11.32 -15.88
CA GLN A 240 -16.99 10.33 -16.79
C GLN A 240 -17.22 8.88 -16.33
N GLY A 241 -17.71 8.66 -15.11
CA GLY A 241 -17.94 7.34 -14.54
C GLY A 241 -16.65 6.58 -14.22
N VAL A 242 -15.60 7.29 -13.82
CA VAL A 242 -14.28 6.72 -13.48
C VAL A 242 -13.88 7.04 -12.05
N VAL A 243 -13.02 6.22 -11.48
CA VAL A 243 -12.50 6.37 -10.12
C VAL A 243 -11.31 7.35 -10.15
N LEU A 244 -11.31 8.31 -9.23
CA LEU A 244 -10.18 9.18 -8.93
C LEU A 244 -9.80 9.03 -7.45
N LEU A 245 -8.55 8.68 -7.16
CA LEU A 245 -8.04 8.52 -5.81
C LEU A 245 -6.80 9.38 -5.55
N ASP A 246 -6.79 10.01 -4.38
CA ASP A 246 -5.60 10.61 -3.78
C ASP A 246 -4.62 9.54 -3.27
N ASN A 247 -3.35 9.63 -3.63
CA ASN A 247 -2.32 8.75 -3.10
C ASN A 247 -1.86 9.22 -1.71
N VAL A 248 -2.73 9.05 -0.72
CA VAL A 248 -2.36 9.04 0.70
C VAL A 248 -2.43 7.60 1.19
N SER A 249 -1.43 6.80 0.84
CA SER A 249 -1.42 5.35 1.10
C SER A 249 -1.68 4.97 2.57
N THR A 250 -1.35 5.86 3.52
CA THR A 250 -1.61 5.68 4.96
C THR A 250 -3.06 5.36 5.28
N VAL A 251 -4.04 6.01 4.65
CA VAL A 251 -5.47 5.80 4.98
C VAL A 251 -5.99 4.45 4.48
N TYR A 252 -5.25 3.80 3.58
CA TYR A 252 -5.61 2.51 3.02
C TYR A 252 -5.05 1.32 3.82
N VAL A 253 -4.06 1.54 4.70
CA VAL A 253 -3.46 0.47 5.49
C VAL A 253 -4.31 0.10 6.71
N ARG A 254 -4.30 -1.18 7.08
CA ARG A 254 -5.07 -1.70 8.21
C ARG A 254 -4.69 -1.08 9.54
N THR A 255 -3.41 -0.79 9.73
CA THR A 255 -2.89 -0.18 10.96
C THR A 255 -3.54 1.17 11.24
N PHE A 256 -3.70 2.00 10.21
CA PHE A 256 -4.39 3.29 10.35
C PHE A 256 -5.88 3.12 10.67
N ASN A 257 -6.55 2.14 10.04
CA ASN A 257 -7.95 1.83 10.40
C ASN A 257 -8.08 1.32 11.84
N GLN A 258 -7.10 0.57 12.32
CA GLN A 258 -7.05 0.15 13.73
C GLN A 258 -6.88 1.36 14.66
N LEU A 259 -5.98 2.30 14.32
CA LEU A 259 -5.83 3.57 15.04
C LEU A 259 -7.16 4.32 15.12
N LEU A 260 -7.84 4.52 13.99
CA LEU A 260 -9.13 5.21 13.93
C LEU A 260 -10.19 4.50 14.79
N SER A 261 -10.23 3.18 14.75
CA SER A 261 -11.18 2.38 15.56
C SER A 261 -10.95 2.57 17.06
N VAL A 262 -9.68 2.57 17.50
CA VAL A 262 -9.32 2.78 18.91
C VAL A 262 -9.61 4.22 19.34
N ALA A 263 -9.24 5.20 18.52
CA ALA A 263 -9.44 6.63 18.81
C ALA A 263 -10.92 6.98 18.89
N ARG A 264 -11.72 6.60 17.89
CA ARG A 264 -13.16 6.88 17.81
C ARG A 264 -13.99 6.01 18.74
N GLY A 265 -13.51 4.82 19.09
CA GLY A 265 -14.16 3.90 20.04
C GLY A 265 -14.05 4.33 21.50
N SER A 266 -13.56 5.55 21.79
CA SER A 266 -13.38 6.11 23.14
C SER A 266 -12.56 5.23 24.08
N VAL A 267 -11.69 4.38 23.54
CA VAL A 267 -10.79 3.52 24.33
C VAL A 267 -9.87 4.37 25.21
N ILE A 268 -9.34 5.46 24.64
CA ILE A 268 -8.50 6.43 25.36
C ILE A 268 -9.30 7.60 25.96
N GLY A 269 -10.64 7.52 25.99
CA GLY A 269 -11.52 8.60 26.41
C GLY A 269 -11.69 9.68 25.34
N ASP A 270 -12.00 10.90 25.76
CA ASP A 270 -12.10 12.06 24.86
C ASP A 270 -10.70 12.43 24.39
N ILE A 271 -10.55 12.73 23.09
CA ILE A 271 -9.27 13.13 22.52
C ILE A 271 -8.99 14.57 22.96
N LEU A 272 -7.80 14.80 23.52
CA LEU A 272 -7.31 16.11 23.93
C LEU A 272 -6.35 16.71 22.90
N ASN A 273 -5.49 15.86 22.32
CA ASN A 273 -4.48 16.29 21.36
C ASN A 273 -4.09 15.16 20.43
N ILE A 274 -3.77 15.50 19.16
CA ILE A 274 -3.00 14.69 18.23
C ILE A 274 -1.70 15.41 17.89
N LYS A 275 -0.55 14.73 18.02
CA LYS A 275 0.76 15.19 17.59
C LYS A 275 1.25 14.34 16.43
N CYS A 276 1.58 14.99 15.33
CA CYS A 276 2.10 14.35 14.15
C CYS A 276 3.45 14.98 13.78
N HIS A 277 4.53 14.23 13.97
CA HIS A 277 5.86 14.64 13.56
C HIS A 277 6.28 13.87 12.31
N LEU A 278 6.81 14.59 11.32
CA LEU A 278 7.29 14.04 10.07
C LEU A 278 8.66 14.60 9.73
N ALA A 279 9.69 13.75 9.74
CA ALA A 279 11.00 14.06 9.23
C ALA A 279 11.02 13.79 7.71
N LEU A 280 11.38 14.79 6.91
CA LEU A 280 11.38 14.67 5.44
C LEU A 280 12.33 13.58 4.95
N GLU A 281 13.45 13.35 5.64
CA GLU A 281 14.38 12.27 5.32
C GLU A 281 13.72 10.90 5.38
N ASP A 282 12.91 10.65 6.40
CA ASP A 282 12.16 9.40 6.56
C ASP A 282 11.09 9.25 5.48
N PHE A 283 10.42 10.36 5.14
CA PHE A 283 9.33 10.40 4.19
C PHE A 283 9.83 10.26 2.74
N ASN A 284 10.96 10.88 2.42
CA ASN A 284 11.57 10.86 1.09
C ASN A 284 12.40 9.59 0.82
N THR A 285 12.57 8.68 1.79
CA THR A 285 13.33 7.44 1.58
C THR A 285 12.79 6.60 0.41
N TYR A 286 11.50 6.74 0.10
CA TYR A 286 10.80 5.94 -0.92
C TYR A 286 10.31 6.75 -2.11
N TYR A 287 10.27 8.10 -2.00
CA TYR A 287 9.74 9.00 -3.02
C TYR A 287 10.47 10.33 -2.94
N ASP A 288 10.75 10.94 -4.07
CA ASP A 288 11.14 12.37 -4.11
C ASP A 288 9.88 13.23 -3.89
N ARG A 289 9.42 13.26 -2.64
CA ARG A 289 8.21 13.98 -2.25
C ARG A 289 8.53 15.37 -1.75
N SER A 290 7.72 16.32 -2.19
CA SER A 290 7.85 17.70 -1.76
C SER A 290 7.36 17.91 -0.32
N TRP A 291 7.73 19.06 0.26
CA TRP A 291 7.15 19.51 1.53
C TRP A 291 5.61 19.56 1.49
N TYR A 292 5.03 19.88 0.34
CA TYR A 292 3.57 19.93 0.14
C TYR A 292 2.93 18.54 0.26
N ASP A 293 3.57 17.52 -0.26
CA ASP A 293 3.08 16.12 -0.14
C ASP A 293 3.09 15.67 1.32
N ALA A 294 4.17 16.02 2.06
CA ALA A 294 4.30 15.73 3.48
C ALA A 294 3.23 16.44 4.31
N LEU A 295 3.03 17.73 4.05
CA LEU A 295 2.02 18.55 4.71
C LEU A 295 0.61 17.99 4.47
N TYR A 296 0.29 17.66 3.21
CA TYR A 296 -1.01 17.10 2.85
C TYR A 296 -1.28 15.78 3.58
N SER A 297 -0.30 14.87 3.58
CA SER A 297 -0.40 13.59 4.26
C SER A 297 -0.63 13.73 5.77
N MET A 298 0.08 14.67 6.41
CA MET A 298 -0.08 14.98 7.83
C MET A 298 -1.46 15.57 8.15
N ILE A 299 -1.92 16.54 7.36
CA ILE A 299 -3.24 17.14 7.54
C ILE A 299 -4.33 16.08 7.35
N CYS A 300 -4.19 15.21 6.35
CA CYS A 300 -5.12 14.12 6.10
C CYS A 300 -5.32 13.26 7.36
N VAL A 301 -4.24 12.87 8.03
CA VAL A 301 -4.33 12.07 9.26
C VAL A 301 -5.00 12.85 10.40
N ILE A 302 -4.66 14.12 10.59
CA ILE A 302 -5.26 14.96 11.63
C ILE A 302 -6.77 15.11 11.39
N VAL A 303 -7.17 15.44 10.16
CA VAL A 303 -8.60 15.58 9.78
C VAL A 303 -9.35 14.25 9.93
N LYS A 304 -8.74 13.12 9.50
CA LYS A 304 -9.36 11.80 9.67
C LYS A 304 -9.56 11.41 11.14
N VAL A 305 -8.75 11.92 12.06
CA VAL A 305 -8.87 11.65 13.50
C VAL A 305 -9.81 12.63 14.20
N LEU A 306 -9.68 13.94 13.93
CA LEU A 306 -10.36 15.01 14.68
C LEU A 306 -11.59 15.59 13.96
N GLY A 307 -11.72 15.38 12.65
CA GLY A 307 -12.79 15.98 11.84
C GLY A 307 -12.37 17.29 11.17
N GLU A 308 -13.37 18.03 10.67
CA GLU A 308 -13.18 19.18 9.77
C GLU A 308 -13.46 20.54 10.44
N ASP A 309 -14.08 20.56 11.63
CA ASP A 309 -14.53 21.78 12.31
C ASP A 309 -13.35 22.52 12.97
N VAL A 310 -12.51 23.13 12.16
CA VAL A 310 -11.31 23.86 12.58
C VAL A 310 -11.68 25.31 12.94
N HIS A 311 -11.29 25.76 14.13
CA HIS A 311 -11.53 27.13 14.61
C HIS A 311 -10.39 28.09 14.29
N VAL A 312 -9.15 27.67 14.59
CA VAL A 312 -7.95 28.52 14.40
C VAL A 312 -6.79 27.67 13.92
N VAL A 313 -6.01 28.25 13.02
CA VAL A 313 -4.77 27.66 12.50
C VAL A 313 -3.62 28.65 12.69
N ASN A 314 -2.51 28.16 13.25
CA ASN A 314 -1.26 28.89 13.33
C ASN A 314 -0.14 28.08 12.68
N SER A 315 0.70 28.74 11.90
CA SER A 315 1.87 28.10 11.28
C SER A 315 3.12 28.96 11.55
N ARG A 316 4.23 28.31 11.86
CA ARG A 316 5.54 28.94 12.02
C ARG A 316 6.60 28.17 11.29
N ASN A 317 7.34 28.89 10.44
CA ASN A 317 8.34 28.32 9.58
C ASN A 317 9.74 28.86 9.95
N TYR A 318 10.68 27.95 10.11
CA TYR A 318 12.10 28.26 10.21
C TYR A 318 12.84 27.50 9.13
N SER A 319 13.61 28.23 8.31
CA SER A 319 14.49 27.64 7.29
C SER A 319 15.80 28.40 7.26
N LYS A 320 16.90 27.73 7.55
CA LYS A 320 18.25 28.30 7.54
C LYS A 320 19.29 27.20 7.36
N ASP A 321 20.31 27.47 6.53
CA ASP A 321 21.46 26.58 6.33
C ASP A 321 21.11 25.12 6.01
N GLY A 322 20.01 24.89 5.27
CA GLY A 322 19.50 23.56 4.91
C GLY A 322 18.65 22.89 5.99
N PHE A 323 18.49 23.51 7.16
CA PHE A 323 17.58 23.04 8.20
C PHE A 323 16.18 23.61 7.95
N ILE A 324 15.16 22.75 8.09
CA ILE A 324 13.75 23.15 8.04
C ILE A 324 13.08 22.69 9.33
N TYR A 325 12.32 23.58 9.93
CA TYR A 325 11.41 23.29 11.03
C TYR A 325 10.12 24.07 10.84
N ASN A 326 9.06 23.34 10.57
CA ASN A 326 7.70 23.89 10.46
C ASN A 326 6.90 23.38 11.63
N LYS A 327 6.24 24.28 12.37
CA LYS A 327 5.28 23.93 13.41
C LYS A 327 3.91 24.44 13.02
N ILE A 328 2.90 23.58 13.16
CA ILE A 328 1.51 23.84 12.84
C ILE A 328 0.68 23.52 14.08
N GLU A 329 -0.19 24.43 14.45
CA GLU A 329 -1.13 24.31 15.57
C GLU A 329 -2.54 24.53 15.04
N ILE A 330 -3.43 23.58 15.29
CA ILE A 330 -4.81 23.57 14.82
C ILE A 330 -5.73 23.47 16.05
N ASP A 331 -6.53 24.48 16.28
CA ASP A 331 -7.49 24.51 17.39
C ASP A 331 -8.88 24.10 16.90
N TYR A 332 -9.42 23.06 17.51
CA TYR A 332 -10.77 22.54 17.29
C TYR A 332 -11.77 22.99 18.39
N GLY A 333 -11.35 23.88 19.29
CA GLY A 333 -12.13 24.36 20.43
C GLY A 333 -12.20 23.39 21.61
N HIS A 334 -12.34 22.09 21.35
CA HIS A 334 -12.38 21.03 22.37
C HIS A 334 -11.12 20.16 22.42
N CYS A 335 -10.29 20.21 21.40
CA CYS A 335 -9.03 19.49 21.29
C CYS A 335 -8.06 20.22 20.35
N PHE A 336 -6.82 19.77 20.27
CA PHE A 336 -5.78 20.38 19.46
C PHE A 336 -5.15 19.38 18.51
N GLY A 337 -4.81 19.85 17.30
CA GLY A 337 -3.92 19.18 16.35
C GLY A 337 -2.58 19.90 16.32
N GLU A 338 -1.49 19.15 16.47
CA GLU A 338 -0.13 19.66 16.33
C GLU A 338 0.58 18.90 15.20
N GLY A 339 1.17 19.66 14.27
CA GLY A 339 1.99 19.11 13.19
C GLY A 339 3.40 19.67 13.24
N GLU A 340 4.40 18.83 13.02
CA GLU A 340 5.78 19.25 12.85
C GLU A 340 6.37 18.58 11.62
N ILE A 341 6.93 19.38 10.69
CA ILE A 341 7.69 18.89 9.54
C ILE A 341 9.12 19.39 9.68
N THR A 342 10.07 18.47 9.66
CA THR A 342 11.48 18.77 9.89
C THR A 342 12.37 18.22 8.78
N GLN A 343 13.52 18.89 8.56
CA GLN A 343 14.57 18.42 7.66
C GLN A 343 15.95 18.69 8.28
N ASN A 344 16.85 17.72 8.18
CA ASN A 344 18.24 17.76 8.68
C ASN A 344 18.37 17.91 10.20
N LEU A 345 17.34 17.54 10.98
CA LEU A 345 17.33 17.65 12.44
C LEU A 345 17.55 16.33 13.19
N ASN A 346 17.81 15.23 12.47
CA ASN A 346 18.03 13.90 13.05
C ASN A 346 16.94 13.49 14.05
N GLN A 347 15.67 13.73 13.68
CA GLN A 347 14.50 13.39 14.47
C GLN A 347 13.74 12.26 13.80
N SER A 348 13.12 11.40 14.58
CA SER A 348 12.28 10.30 14.05
C SER A 348 10.84 10.74 13.93
N SER A 349 10.19 10.34 12.85
CA SER A 349 8.76 10.57 12.62
C SER A 349 7.91 9.74 13.60
N TYR A 350 6.86 10.33 14.18
CA TYR A 350 5.92 9.64 15.06
C TYR A 350 4.53 10.28 15.00
N LEU A 351 3.53 9.53 15.46
CA LEU A 351 2.18 10.04 15.68
C LEU A 351 1.72 9.61 17.08
N GLU A 352 1.26 10.58 17.88
CA GLU A 352 0.71 10.35 19.21
C GLU A 352 -0.66 11.00 19.32
N ILE A 353 -1.64 10.26 19.87
CA ILE A 353 -2.95 10.78 20.22
C ILE A 353 -3.10 10.66 21.74
N THR A 354 -3.32 11.78 22.41
CA THR A 354 -3.55 11.85 23.85
C THR A 354 -5.03 12.03 24.14
N GLY A 355 -5.58 11.15 24.98
CA GLY A 355 -6.95 11.23 25.45
C GLY A 355 -7.06 11.34 26.97
N THR A 356 -8.28 11.47 27.49
CA THR A 356 -8.54 11.61 28.94
C THR A 356 -8.28 10.34 29.75
N LYS A 357 -8.21 9.17 29.12
CA LYS A 357 -8.00 7.86 29.78
C LYS A 357 -6.71 7.17 29.38
N GLY A 358 -6.04 7.63 28.32
CA GLY A 358 -4.85 6.97 27.81
C GLY A 358 -4.28 7.66 26.58
N LYS A 359 -3.35 7.02 25.93
CA LYS A 359 -2.73 7.50 24.69
C LYS A 359 -2.53 6.40 23.66
N ILE A 360 -2.48 6.81 22.40
CA ILE A 360 -2.17 5.95 21.25
C ILE A 360 -0.86 6.44 20.65
N ILE A 361 0.03 5.53 20.28
CA ILE A 361 1.28 5.84 19.59
C ILE A 361 1.39 4.97 18.34
N MET A 362 1.64 5.61 17.19
CA MET A 362 2.22 4.96 16.03
C MET A 362 3.69 5.35 15.96
N PRO A 363 4.61 4.37 16.03
CA PRO A 363 6.04 4.64 16.11
C PRO A 363 6.61 5.13 14.77
N HIS A 364 7.94 5.19 14.71
CA HIS A 364 8.72 5.58 13.53
C HIS A 364 8.11 5.12 12.20
N ASN A 365 8.05 6.06 11.24
CA ASN A 365 7.38 5.87 9.96
C ASN A 365 5.87 5.57 10.11
N TRP A 366 5.16 6.37 10.89
CA TRP A 366 3.75 6.19 11.20
C TRP A 366 2.86 5.95 9.98
N TRP A 367 3.19 6.48 8.79
CA TRP A 367 2.43 6.27 7.56
C TRP A 367 2.47 4.83 7.04
N LYS A 368 3.37 4.00 7.56
CA LYS A 368 3.51 2.57 7.25
C LYS A 368 3.81 1.73 8.50
N ALA A 369 3.37 2.17 9.67
CA ALA A 369 3.61 1.45 10.91
C ALA A 369 2.91 0.08 10.91
N ALA A 370 3.61 -0.96 11.39
CA ALA A 370 3.10 -2.31 11.48
C ALA A 370 2.21 -2.55 12.72
N TYR A 371 2.18 -1.60 13.65
CA TYR A 371 1.38 -1.72 14.87
C TYR A 371 1.00 -0.36 15.44
N VAL A 372 -0.02 -0.39 16.30
CA VAL A 372 -0.48 0.72 17.14
C VAL A 372 -0.30 0.34 18.59
N GLU A 373 0.32 1.18 19.39
CA GLU A 373 0.44 1.02 20.84
C GLU A 373 -0.64 1.83 21.55
N VAL A 374 -1.31 1.23 22.52
CA VAL A 374 -2.31 1.86 23.38
C VAL A 374 -1.92 1.69 24.83
N SER A 375 -1.74 2.80 25.54
CA SER A 375 -1.47 2.83 26.98
C SER A 375 -2.63 3.51 27.71
N LEU A 376 -3.24 2.84 28.68
CA LEU A 376 -4.27 3.42 29.52
C LEU A 376 -3.66 3.84 30.87
N TYR A 377 -3.99 5.03 31.35
CA TYR A 377 -3.37 5.62 32.58
C TYR A 377 -3.58 4.80 33.86
N LYS A 378 -4.60 3.93 33.84
CA LYS A 378 -4.91 3.04 34.98
C LYS A 378 -4.40 1.61 34.81
N GLU A 379 -3.68 1.33 33.73
CA GLU A 379 -3.15 -0.01 33.40
C GLU A 379 -1.62 0.07 33.34
N ASP A 380 -0.94 -0.92 33.92
CA ASP A 380 0.53 -1.00 33.94
C ASP A 380 1.12 -1.68 32.70
N TYR A 381 0.33 -1.89 31.64
CA TYR A 381 0.78 -2.54 30.42
C TYR A 381 0.36 -1.78 29.16
N VAL A 382 1.10 -2.00 28.08
CA VAL A 382 0.83 -1.45 26.76
C VAL A 382 0.18 -2.52 25.90
N ARG A 383 -0.96 -2.19 25.31
CA ARG A 383 -1.61 -3.03 24.30
C ARG A 383 -1.02 -2.72 22.94
N ARG A 384 -0.57 -3.74 22.22
CA ARG A 384 -0.15 -3.62 20.83
C ARG A 384 -1.17 -4.27 19.89
N TYR A 385 -1.67 -3.49 18.97
CA TYR A 385 -2.50 -3.98 17.86
C TYR A 385 -1.59 -4.11 16.65
N CYS A 386 -1.07 -5.31 16.43
CA CYS A 386 -0.21 -5.61 15.28
C CYS A 386 -1.07 -5.92 14.07
N THR A 387 -0.68 -5.40 12.93
CA THR A 387 -1.28 -5.72 11.64
C THR A 387 -0.18 -6.15 10.70
N ASN A 388 -0.41 -7.22 9.95
CA ASN A 388 0.53 -7.61 8.92
C ASN A 388 0.50 -6.56 7.82
N PHE A 389 1.64 -5.92 7.60
CA PHE A 389 1.83 -4.88 6.62
C PHE A 389 3.02 -5.26 5.72
N GLU A 390 2.78 -5.33 4.42
CA GLU A 390 3.82 -5.58 3.44
C GLU A 390 3.92 -4.42 2.45
N GLY A 391 5.13 -4.08 2.02
CA GLY A 391 5.40 -2.99 1.08
C GLY A 391 5.27 -1.60 1.71
N ASN A 392 4.86 -0.64 0.89
CA ASN A 392 4.79 0.78 1.25
C ASN A 392 3.36 1.32 1.42
N GLY A 393 2.35 0.44 1.35
CA GLY A 393 0.95 0.81 1.44
C GLY A 393 0.28 1.08 0.09
N PHE A 394 1.04 1.32 -0.98
CA PHE A 394 0.52 1.63 -2.30
C PHE A 394 -0.31 0.48 -2.89
N ARG A 395 0.11 -0.77 -2.66
CA ARG A 395 -0.67 -1.96 -3.09
C ARG A 395 -2.09 -1.98 -2.53
N TYR A 396 -2.29 -1.52 -1.30
CA TYR A 396 -3.62 -1.50 -0.67
C TYR A 396 -4.53 -0.44 -1.30
N LEU A 397 -3.95 0.69 -1.73
CA LEU A 397 -4.67 1.71 -2.48
C LEU A 397 -5.12 1.17 -3.84
N ILE A 398 -4.23 0.53 -4.62
CA ILE A 398 -4.57 -0.08 -5.91
C ILE A 398 -5.66 -1.15 -5.74
N GLN A 399 -5.59 -1.96 -4.70
CA GLN A 399 -6.61 -2.97 -4.41
C GLN A 399 -7.98 -2.36 -4.14
N VAL A 400 -8.04 -1.27 -3.36
CA VAL A 400 -9.29 -0.53 -3.13
C VAL A 400 -9.81 0.02 -4.45
N MET A 401 -8.96 0.59 -5.29
CA MET A 401 -9.37 1.05 -6.63
C MET A 401 -9.97 -0.07 -7.47
N LEU A 402 -9.32 -1.23 -7.56
CA LEU A 402 -9.84 -2.37 -8.32
C LEU A 402 -11.18 -2.87 -7.78
N GLN A 403 -11.35 -2.88 -6.45
CA GLN A 403 -12.62 -3.25 -5.84
C GLN A 403 -13.72 -2.24 -6.17
N MET A 404 -13.42 -0.93 -6.08
CA MET A 404 -14.36 0.13 -6.44
C MET A 404 -14.78 0.03 -7.92
N ILE A 405 -13.83 -0.22 -8.83
CA ILE A 405 -14.13 -0.40 -10.26
C ILE A 405 -15.08 -1.60 -10.46
N LYS A 406 -14.79 -2.71 -9.79
CA LYS A 406 -15.60 -3.94 -9.86
C LYS A 406 -17.02 -3.72 -9.33
N ASP A 407 -17.13 -2.99 -8.21
CA ASP A 407 -18.41 -2.74 -7.53
C ASP A 407 -19.15 -1.53 -8.12
N GLN A 408 -18.56 -0.86 -9.13
CA GLN A 408 -19.06 0.37 -9.75
C GLN A 408 -19.22 1.53 -8.74
N GLU A 409 -18.39 1.56 -7.71
CA GLU A 409 -18.30 2.65 -6.75
C GLU A 409 -17.32 3.71 -7.25
N LEU A 410 -17.74 4.97 -7.29
CA LEU A 410 -16.91 6.07 -7.80
C LEU A 410 -16.23 6.88 -6.68
N GLU A 411 -16.71 6.78 -5.45
CA GLU A 411 -16.24 7.55 -4.30
C GLU A 411 -15.69 6.63 -3.21
N SER A 412 -14.47 6.88 -2.75
CA SER A 412 -13.82 6.08 -1.73
C SER A 412 -14.39 6.37 -0.34
N GLN A 413 -14.73 5.32 0.41
CA GLN A 413 -15.11 5.43 1.82
C GLN A 413 -13.91 5.73 2.75
N ARG A 414 -12.68 5.53 2.27
CA ARG A 414 -11.47 5.72 3.07
C ARG A 414 -10.96 7.16 3.01
N LEU A 415 -11.02 7.75 1.85
CA LEU A 415 -10.72 9.15 1.58
C LEU A 415 -11.71 9.62 0.51
N SER A 416 -12.78 10.27 0.93
CA SER A 416 -13.84 10.73 0.04
C SER A 416 -13.44 12.04 -0.67
N PRO A 417 -14.13 12.43 -1.76
CA PRO A 417 -13.94 13.74 -2.37
C PRO A 417 -14.11 14.89 -1.38
N GLU A 418 -15.09 14.80 -0.46
CA GLU A 418 -15.34 15.77 0.59
C GLU A 418 -14.16 15.84 1.56
N ASP A 419 -13.62 14.69 2.01
CA ASP A 419 -12.39 14.64 2.82
C ASP A 419 -11.25 15.41 2.12
N SER A 420 -11.00 15.11 0.83
CA SER A 420 -9.90 15.73 0.06
C SER A 420 -10.07 17.25 -0.06
N VAL A 421 -11.29 17.72 -0.30
CA VAL A 421 -11.60 19.16 -0.35
C VAL A 421 -11.41 19.83 1.01
N SER A 422 -11.84 19.19 2.09
CA SER A 422 -11.67 19.70 3.45
C SER A 422 -10.21 19.75 3.88
N ILE A 423 -9.44 18.71 3.53
CA ILE A 423 -7.98 18.69 3.72
C ILE A 423 -7.35 19.87 2.96
N MET A 424 -7.74 20.12 1.71
CA MET A 424 -7.23 21.25 0.94
C MET A 424 -7.59 22.62 1.49
N ARG A 425 -8.77 22.76 2.10
CA ARG A 425 -9.14 24.02 2.79
C ARG A 425 -8.19 24.31 3.96
N LEU A 426 -7.96 23.32 4.81
CA LEU A 426 -7.03 23.44 5.91
C LEU A 426 -5.58 23.63 5.43
N PHE A 427 -5.17 22.90 4.42
CA PHE A 427 -3.87 23.04 3.78
C PHE A 427 -3.63 24.48 3.31
N ASN A 428 -4.61 25.08 2.61
CA ASN A 428 -4.51 26.47 2.14
C ASN A 428 -4.54 27.51 3.27
N GLN A 429 -5.15 27.22 4.40
CA GLN A 429 -5.06 28.07 5.58
C GLN A 429 -3.66 28.04 6.18
N ILE A 430 -3.05 26.85 6.29
CA ILE A 430 -1.70 26.65 6.83
C ILE A 430 -0.63 27.36 5.98
N ILE A 431 -0.70 27.23 4.65
CA ILE A 431 0.32 27.86 3.78
C ILE A 431 0.19 29.39 3.69
N LYS A 432 -0.95 29.95 4.11
CA LYS A 432 -1.18 31.40 4.15
C LYS A 432 -0.93 32.02 5.54
N ALA A 433 -0.90 31.20 6.58
CA ALA A 433 -0.64 31.62 7.97
C ALA A 433 0.86 31.81 8.23
#